data_e7474470d5860ec936332aed9a2177ea
#
_entry.id   e7474470d5860ec936332aed9a2177ea
#
_cell.length_a   1.000
_cell.length_b   1.000
_cell.length_c   1.000
_cell.angle_alpha   90.00
_cell.angle_beta   90.00
_cell.angle_gamma   90.00
#
_symmetry.space_group_name_H-M   'P 1'
#
loop_
_entity.id
_entity.type
_entity.pdbx_description
1 polymer ?
#
loop_
_entity_poly.entity_id
_entity_poly.type
_entity_poly.pdbx_seq_one_letter_code
_entity_poly.pdbx_strand_id
1 'polypeptide(L)'
;AAFGNVHGVYQPGNMKLDPKILGKAQKYISEKLGLPEGSRPVKFVFHGGSGSDLKDIREAIDYGVIKMNIDTDTQWSYWSGIKEFEAKHHDYLQGQMGNPEGKDKPNKKFYDPRAMLRSAELSTIARLQTCFEDLNCVQVCGLGAPGTPENVLGPRRGSLPA
;
A
#
# COMPACT_ATOMS: atom_id res chain seq x y z
N ALA A 1 -13.79 -2.83 -10.70
CA ALA A 1 -14.30 -1.91 -11.73
C ALA A 1 -13.25 -1.72 -12.81
N ALA A 2 -13.68 -1.45 -14.04
CA ALA A 2 -12.82 -1.18 -15.19
C ALA A 2 -12.99 0.29 -15.61
N PHE A 3 -11.95 1.10 -15.45
CA PHE A 3 -11.92 2.52 -15.83
C PHE A 3 -10.52 2.97 -16.29
N GLY A 4 -9.83 2.07 -17.03
CA GLY A 4 -8.46 2.27 -17.52
C GLY A 4 -7.39 1.62 -16.65
N ASN A 5 -7.78 1.02 -15.54
CA ASN A 5 -6.87 0.31 -14.64
C ASN A 5 -6.44 -1.03 -15.24
N VAL A 6 -5.19 -1.36 -15.05
CA VAL A 6 -4.52 -2.57 -15.54
C VAL A 6 -3.60 -3.13 -14.44
N HIS A 7 -3.17 -4.39 -14.58
CA HIS A 7 -2.28 -5.04 -13.62
C HIS A 7 -0.85 -5.07 -14.15
N GLY A 8 0.13 -4.90 -13.27
CA GLY A 8 1.54 -5.08 -13.57
C GLY A 8 2.38 -3.81 -13.43
N VAL A 9 3.51 -3.79 -14.13
CA VAL A 9 4.47 -2.66 -14.14
C VAL A 9 4.25 -1.85 -15.42
N TYR A 10 4.11 -0.55 -15.30
CA TYR A 10 3.93 0.38 -16.41
C TYR A 10 5.01 1.43 -16.42
N GLN A 11 5.30 1.94 -17.61
CA GLN A 11 6.03 3.19 -17.72
C GLN A 11 5.10 4.34 -17.28
N PRO A 12 5.60 5.31 -16.50
CA PRO A 12 4.83 6.49 -16.13
C PRO A 12 4.20 7.15 -17.37
N GLY A 13 2.92 7.46 -17.29
CA GLY A 13 2.18 8.09 -18.39
C GLY A 13 1.51 7.15 -19.40
N ASN A 14 1.77 5.85 -19.37
CA ASN A 14 1.12 4.87 -20.26
C ASN A 14 -0.27 4.44 -19.79
N MET A 15 -0.57 4.62 -18.51
CA MET A 15 -1.88 4.29 -17.95
C MET A 15 -2.70 5.57 -17.83
N LYS A 16 -3.87 5.58 -18.47
CA LYS A 16 -4.84 6.66 -18.31
C LYS A 16 -6.08 6.12 -17.61
N LEU A 17 -6.22 6.49 -16.35
CA LEU A 17 -7.46 6.26 -15.61
C LEU A 17 -8.52 7.27 -16.02
N ASP A 18 -9.77 6.82 -16.09
CA ASP A 18 -10.93 7.69 -16.21
C ASP A 18 -11.95 7.38 -15.11
N PRO A 19 -11.74 7.88 -13.88
CA PRO A 19 -12.65 7.65 -12.77
C PRO A 19 -14.08 8.14 -13.03
N LYS A 20 -14.28 9.07 -13.99
CA LYS A 20 -15.60 9.58 -14.38
C LYS A 20 -16.52 8.49 -14.91
N ILE A 21 -15.96 7.38 -15.42
CA ILE A 21 -16.74 6.20 -15.80
C ILE A 21 -17.51 5.66 -14.59
N LEU A 22 -16.90 5.66 -13.40
CA LEU A 22 -17.55 5.22 -12.17
C LEU A 22 -18.68 6.16 -11.78
N GLY A 23 -18.47 7.47 -11.89
CA GLY A 23 -19.52 8.48 -11.66
C GLY A 23 -20.72 8.32 -12.60
N LYS A 24 -20.45 8.09 -13.90
CA LYS A 24 -21.52 7.80 -14.88
C LYS A 24 -22.30 6.54 -14.52
N ALA A 25 -21.61 5.48 -14.08
CA ALA A 25 -22.26 4.25 -13.65
C ALA A 25 -23.13 4.47 -12.41
N GLN A 26 -22.66 5.22 -11.40
CA GLN A 26 -23.45 5.57 -10.22
C GLN A 26 -24.73 6.33 -10.61
N LYS A 27 -24.59 7.35 -11.44
CA LYS A 27 -25.72 8.16 -11.92
C LYS A 27 -26.76 7.30 -12.64
N TYR A 28 -26.34 6.51 -13.63
CA TYR A 28 -27.22 5.63 -14.40
C TYR A 28 -27.98 4.66 -13.51
N ILE A 29 -27.30 4.02 -12.55
CA ILE A 29 -27.93 3.03 -11.67
C ILE A 29 -28.88 3.71 -10.69
N SER A 30 -28.52 4.89 -10.14
CA SER A 30 -29.40 5.67 -9.25
C SER A 30 -30.68 6.08 -9.97
N GLU A 31 -30.61 6.54 -11.19
CA GLU A 31 -31.76 6.90 -12.03
C GLU A 31 -32.68 5.67 -12.27
N LYS A 32 -32.07 4.51 -12.61
CA LYS A 32 -32.82 3.26 -12.84
C LYS A 32 -33.54 2.73 -11.59
N LEU A 33 -32.94 2.99 -10.42
CA LEU A 33 -33.51 2.55 -9.12
C LEU A 33 -34.39 3.63 -8.47
N GLY A 34 -34.58 4.79 -9.09
CA GLY A 34 -35.36 5.90 -8.53
C GLY A 34 -34.76 6.47 -7.25
N LEU A 35 -33.44 6.42 -7.09
CA LEU A 35 -32.74 6.93 -5.90
C LEU A 35 -32.50 8.44 -5.99
N PRO A 36 -32.37 9.14 -4.84
CA PRO A 36 -32.03 10.55 -4.82
C PRO A 36 -30.76 10.89 -5.60
N GLU A 37 -30.69 12.10 -6.13
CA GLU A 37 -29.48 12.61 -6.81
C GLU A 37 -28.28 12.54 -5.84
N GLY A 38 -27.12 12.17 -6.38
CA GLY A 38 -25.90 12.00 -5.60
C GLY A 38 -25.78 10.68 -4.85
N SER A 39 -26.78 9.79 -4.95
CA SER A 39 -26.71 8.45 -4.38
C SER A 39 -25.55 7.65 -4.99
N ARG A 40 -24.94 6.80 -4.15
CA ARG A 40 -23.82 5.90 -4.53
C ARG A 40 -24.18 4.45 -4.24
N PRO A 41 -25.13 3.85 -5.00
CA PRO A 41 -25.63 2.50 -4.71
C PRO A 41 -24.61 1.41 -4.95
N VAL A 42 -23.61 1.65 -5.82
CA VAL A 42 -22.61 0.65 -6.16
C VAL A 42 -21.34 0.86 -5.35
N LYS A 43 -20.82 -0.22 -4.77
CA LYS A 43 -19.52 -0.28 -4.10
C LYS A 43 -18.50 -0.84 -5.08
N PHE A 44 -17.53 -0.02 -5.48
CA PHE A 44 -16.53 -0.44 -6.46
C PHE A 44 -15.27 -0.98 -5.80
N VAL A 45 -14.61 -1.90 -6.49
CA VAL A 45 -13.24 -2.34 -6.19
C VAL A 45 -12.33 -1.86 -7.30
N PHE A 46 -11.26 -1.16 -6.94
CA PHE A 46 -10.22 -0.71 -7.82
C PHE A 46 -9.12 -1.77 -7.87
N HIS A 47 -9.03 -2.52 -8.97
CA HIS A 47 -7.95 -3.46 -9.22
C HIS A 47 -6.78 -2.77 -9.93
N GLY A 48 -5.55 -3.28 -9.74
CA GLY A 48 -4.36 -2.75 -10.41
C GLY A 48 -4.06 -1.29 -10.04
N GLY A 49 -4.10 -0.99 -8.75
CA GLY A 49 -3.94 0.37 -8.23
C GLY A 49 -2.49 0.87 -8.14
N SER A 50 -1.49 -0.02 -8.24
CA SER A 50 -0.08 0.37 -8.20
C SER A 50 0.26 1.36 -9.31
N GLY A 51 1.02 2.43 -8.99
CA GLY A 51 1.43 3.44 -9.96
C GLY A 51 0.32 4.42 -10.39
N SER A 52 -0.84 4.40 -9.75
CA SER A 52 -1.93 5.36 -10.02
C SER A 52 -1.63 6.73 -9.43
N ASP A 53 -2.02 7.79 -10.14
CA ASP A 53 -1.92 9.15 -9.63
C ASP A 53 -2.88 9.37 -8.45
N LEU A 54 -2.41 10.10 -7.42
CA LEU A 54 -3.20 10.39 -6.22
C LEU A 54 -4.54 11.07 -6.55
N LYS A 55 -4.57 11.96 -7.54
CA LYS A 55 -5.77 12.62 -8.01
C LYS A 55 -6.83 11.62 -8.47
N ASP A 56 -6.42 10.64 -9.27
CA ASP A 56 -7.32 9.63 -9.82
C ASP A 56 -7.81 8.67 -8.74
N ILE A 57 -6.94 8.33 -7.78
CA ILE A 57 -7.31 7.55 -6.59
C ILE A 57 -8.42 8.26 -5.81
N ARG A 58 -8.22 9.55 -5.51
CA ARG A 58 -9.19 10.36 -4.74
C ARG A 58 -10.51 10.52 -5.49
N GLU A 59 -10.47 10.81 -6.77
CA GLU A 59 -11.66 10.91 -7.61
C GLU A 59 -12.43 9.57 -7.68
N ALA A 60 -11.72 8.44 -7.78
CA ALA A 60 -12.33 7.11 -7.76
C ALA A 60 -13.02 6.80 -6.40
N ILE A 61 -12.40 7.20 -5.29
CA ILE A 61 -12.99 7.08 -3.94
C ILE A 61 -14.27 7.92 -3.86
N ASP A 62 -14.26 9.14 -4.39
CA ASP A 62 -15.44 10.02 -4.43
C ASP A 62 -16.59 9.41 -5.23
N TYR A 63 -16.29 8.60 -6.24
CA TYR A 63 -17.30 7.85 -6.99
C TYR A 63 -17.66 6.49 -6.39
N GLY A 64 -17.19 6.17 -5.18
CA GLY A 64 -17.64 4.99 -4.44
C GLY A 64 -16.72 3.77 -4.52
N VAL A 65 -15.44 3.96 -4.83
CA VAL A 65 -14.44 2.91 -4.58
C VAL A 65 -14.26 2.74 -3.08
N ILE A 66 -14.46 1.52 -2.61
CA ILE A 66 -14.34 1.16 -1.19
C ILE A 66 -13.15 0.24 -0.91
N LYS A 67 -12.50 -0.28 -1.93
CA LYS A 67 -11.33 -1.15 -1.85
C LYS A 67 -10.42 -0.90 -3.04
N MET A 68 -9.11 -0.81 -2.80
CA MET A 68 -8.09 -0.75 -3.82
C MET A 68 -7.07 -1.86 -3.62
N ASN A 69 -6.69 -2.54 -4.70
CA ASN A 69 -5.65 -3.56 -4.67
C ASN A 69 -4.32 -2.95 -5.12
N ILE A 70 -3.32 -3.01 -4.24
CA ILE A 70 -1.95 -2.51 -4.48
C ILE A 70 -1.00 -3.68 -4.22
N ASP A 71 -0.43 -4.26 -5.27
CA ASP A 71 0.47 -5.42 -5.18
C ASP A 71 1.89 -5.06 -5.61
N THR A 72 2.08 -4.64 -6.85
CA THR A 72 3.39 -4.36 -7.45
C THR A 72 4.22 -3.38 -6.62
N ASP A 73 3.64 -2.30 -6.12
CA ASP A 73 4.33 -1.31 -5.30
C ASP A 73 4.75 -1.88 -3.93
N THR A 74 3.93 -2.75 -3.34
CA THR A 74 4.27 -3.37 -2.06
C THR A 74 5.40 -4.38 -2.22
N GLN A 75 5.38 -5.18 -3.29
CA GLN A 75 6.48 -6.08 -3.62
C GLN A 75 7.78 -5.30 -3.88
N TRP A 76 7.69 -4.22 -4.66
CA TRP A 76 8.84 -3.39 -4.96
C TRP A 76 9.40 -2.71 -3.71
N SER A 77 8.56 -2.24 -2.80
CA SER A 77 9.02 -1.63 -1.54
C SER A 77 9.78 -2.62 -0.67
N TYR A 78 9.31 -3.87 -0.59
CA TYR A 78 10.02 -4.93 0.12
C TYR A 78 11.41 -5.17 -0.48
N TRP A 79 11.47 -5.36 -1.81
CA TRP A 79 12.73 -5.56 -2.51
C TRP A 79 13.67 -4.35 -2.39
N SER A 80 13.14 -3.13 -2.44
CA SER A 80 13.94 -1.90 -2.29
C SER A 80 14.66 -1.85 -0.95
N GLY A 81 14.02 -2.26 0.14
CA GLY A 81 14.67 -2.35 1.44
C GLY A 81 15.83 -3.36 1.48
N ILE A 82 15.71 -4.49 0.78
CA ILE A 82 16.81 -5.45 0.63
C ILE A 82 17.96 -4.85 -0.18
N LYS A 83 17.64 -4.20 -1.29
CA LYS A 83 18.60 -3.54 -2.18
C LYS A 83 19.40 -2.45 -1.47
N GLU A 84 18.71 -1.64 -0.68
CA GLU A 84 19.34 -0.58 0.12
C GLU A 84 20.24 -1.17 1.21
N PHE A 85 19.81 -2.25 1.85
CA PHE A 85 20.61 -2.96 2.85
C PHE A 85 21.88 -3.53 2.23
N GLU A 86 21.78 -4.19 1.08
CA GLU A 86 22.94 -4.74 0.37
C GLU A 86 23.92 -3.62 -0.03
N ALA A 87 23.41 -2.56 -0.66
CA ALA A 87 24.26 -1.43 -1.07
C ALA A 87 24.99 -0.78 0.11
N LYS A 88 24.33 -0.63 1.24
CA LYS A 88 24.91 -0.05 2.46
C LYS A 88 25.96 -0.93 3.09
N HIS A 89 25.81 -2.24 3.02
CA HIS A 89 26.66 -3.21 3.70
C HIS A 89 27.44 -4.10 2.73
N HIS A 90 27.58 -3.69 1.47
CA HIS A 90 28.20 -4.46 0.41
C HIS A 90 29.52 -5.10 0.84
N ASP A 91 30.46 -4.30 1.36
CA ASP A 91 31.79 -4.77 1.75
C ASP A 91 31.80 -5.74 2.93
N TYR A 92 30.71 -5.79 3.69
CA TYR A 92 30.50 -6.73 4.79
C TYR A 92 29.77 -8.02 4.37
N LEU A 93 29.28 -8.07 3.14
CA LEU A 93 28.50 -9.17 2.59
C LEU A 93 29.28 -10.04 1.60
N GLN A 94 30.56 -9.74 1.35
CA GLN A 94 31.37 -10.46 0.38
C GLN A 94 31.96 -11.78 0.91
N GLY A 95 31.93 -12.00 2.22
CA GLY A 95 32.46 -13.22 2.85
C GLY A 95 31.99 -13.36 4.29
N GLN A 96 32.21 -14.54 4.88
CA GLN A 96 31.88 -14.77 6.28
C GLN A 96 32.81 -14.01 7.24
N MET A 97 34.04 -13.75 6.79
CA MET A 97 35.09 -13.03 7.52
C MET A 97 35.81 -12.06 6.58
N GLY A 98 36.40 -11.05 7.18
CA GLY A 98 37.11 -9.99 6.46
C GLY A 98 36.17 -8.91 5.96
N ASN A 99 36.44 -7.67 6.41
CA ASN A 99 35.67 -6.48 6.06
C ASN A 99 36.57 -5.23 6.21
N PRO A 100 36.07 -4.01 5.95
CA PRO A 100 36.87 -2.79 6.10
C PRO A 100 37.47 -2.56 7.49
N GLU A 101 36.95 -3.21 8.52
CA GLU A 101 37.46 -3.13 9.90
C GLU A 101 38.64 -4.09 10.16
N GLY A 102 38.88 -5.09 9.30
CA GLY A 102 40.00 -6.02 9.40
C GLY A 102 39.76 -7.40 8.78
N LYS A 103 40.86 -8.10 8.48
CA LYS A 103 40.84 -9.42 7.81
C LYS A 103 40.13 -10.51 8.65
N ASP A 104 40.27 -10.43 9.98
CA ASP A 104 39.76 -11.43 10.91
C ASP A 104 38.41 -11.03 11.54
N LYS A 105 37.79 -10.01 11.00
CA LYS A 105 36.46 -9.55 11.51
C LYS A 105 35.34 -10.38 10.93
N PRO A 106 34.47 -10.94 11.78
CA PRO A 106 33.33 -11.73 11.33
C PRO A 106 32.18 -10.84 10.82
N ASN A 107 31.52 -11.30 9.76
CA ASN A 107 30.43 -10.57 9.11
C ASN A 107 29.02 -11.09 9.49
N LYS A 108 28.93 -12.04 10.41
CA LYS A 108 27.67 -12.71 10.75
C LYS A 108 26.51 -11.76 11.02
N LYS A 109 26.75 -10.65 11.71
CA LYS A 109 25.72 -9.64 12.02
C LYS A 109 25.13 -8.96 10.78
N PHE A 110 25.85 -8.96 9.65
CA PHE A 110 25.41 -8.35 8.40
C PHE A 110 24.66 -9.35 7.51
N TYR A 111 25.15 -10.60 7.39
CA TYR A 111 24.48 -11.61 6.58
C TYR A 111 23.41 -12.41 7.35
N ASP A 112 23.16 -12.11 8.62
CA ASP A 112 22.01 -12.66 9.35
C ASP A 112 20.71 -12.24 8.62
N PRO A 113 19.88 -13.20 8.17
CA PRO A 113 18.66 -12.89 7.42
C PRO A 113 17.75 -11.89 8.14
N ARG A 114 17.73 -11.90 9.46
CA ARG A 114 16.90 -10.98 10.26
C ARG A 114 17.26 -9.52 10.04
N ALA A 115 18.55 -9.20 9.81
CA ALA A 115 19.00 -7.84 9.56
C ALA A 115 18.48 -7.33 8.20
N MET A 116 18.65 -8.13 7.15
CA MET A 116 18.17 -7.81 5.80
C MET A 116 16.64 -7.74 5.73
N LEU A 117 15.95 -8.71 6.32
CA LEU A 117 14.49 -8.76 6.33
C LEU A 117 13.89 -7.60 7.13
N ARG A 118 14.56 -7.13 8.19
CA ARG A 118 14.12 -5.93 8.92
C ARG A 118 14.18 -4.67 8.06
N SER A 119 15.19 -4.52 7.21
CA SER A 119 15.26 -3.41 6.25
C SER A 119 14.11 -3.45 5.24
N ALA A 120 13.80 -4.63 4.73
CA ALA A 120 12.65 -4.84 3.83
C ALA A 120 11.32 -4.51 4.52
N GLU A 121 11.13 -4.96 5.75
CA GLU A 121 9.94 -4.67 6.56
C GLU A 121 9.75 -3.17 6.76
N LEU A 122 10.79 -2.44 7.14
CA LEU A 122 10.73 -0.99 7.35
C LEU A 122 10.38 -0.24 6.06
N SER A 123 10.95 -0.62 4.93
CA SER A 123 10.62 -0.05 3.62
C SER A 123 9.15 -0.31 3.26
N THR A 124 8.64 -1.51 3.52
CA THR A 124 7.23 -1.86 3.29
C THR A 124 6.30 -1.08 4.21
N ILE A 125 6.66 -0.90 5.49
CA ILE A 125 5.88 -0.10 6.44
C ILE A 125 5.73 1.33 5.93
N ALA A 126 6.82 1.95 5.48
CA ALA A 126 6.79 3.31 4.93
C ALA A 126 5.85 3.41 3.72
N ARG A 127 5.89 2.42 2.81
CA ARG A 127 4.98 2.38 1.65
C ARG A 127 3.52 2.21 2.05
N LEU A 128 3.24 1.35 3.05
CA LEU A 128 1.88 1.16 3.56
C LEU A 128 1.33 2.42 4.24
N GLN A 129 2.16 3.16 4.97
CA GLN A 129 1.77 4.46 5.54
C GLN A 129 1.29 5.42 4.45
N THR A 130 2.07 5.55 3.36
CA THR A 130 1.65 6.34 2.18
C THR A 130 0.32 5.83 1.59
N CYS A 131 0.14 4.50 1.48
CA CYS A 131 -1.13 3.96 1.00
C CYS A 131 -2.31 4.37 1.90
N PHE A 132 -2.16 4.34 3.21
CA PHE A 132 -3.22 4.76 4.13
C PHE A 132 -3.55 6.25 4.00
N GLU A 133 -2.55 7.09 3.77
CA GLU A 133 -2.74 8.51 3.50
C GLU A 133 -3.48 8.72 2.16
N ASP A 134 -3.04 8.07 1.10
CA ASP A 134 -3.64 8.15 -0.23
C ASP A 134 -5.11 7.72 -0.22
N LEU A 135 -5.44 6.71 0.55
CA LEU A 135 -6.78 6.12 0.65
C LEU A 135 -7.69 6.77 1.70
N ASN A 136 -7.29 7.87 2.35
CA ASN A 136 -8.01 8.49 3.46
C ASN A 136 -8.26 7.52 4.64
N CYS A 137 -7.35 6.59 4.89
CA CYS A 137 -7.48 5.57 5.92
C CYS A 137 -6.72 5.91 7.22
N VAL A 138 -6.14 7.10 7.33
CA VAL A 138 -5.44 7.54 8.55
C VAL A 138 -6.46 7.91 9.62
N GLN A 139 -6.27 7.39 10.85
CA GLN A 139 -7.11 7.68 12.03
C GLN A 139 -8.60 7.33 11.90
N VAL A 140 -8.99 6.51 10.93
CA VAL A 140 -10.40 6.10 10.77
C VAL A 140 -10.81 4.98 11.75
N CYS A 141 -9.85 4.28 12.37
CA CYS A 141 -10.10 3.31 13.43
C CYS A 141 -10.39 4.05 14.74
N GLY A 142 -11.65 4.23 15.08
CA GLY A 142 -12.12 4.95 16.28
C GLY A 142 -13.14 6.04 15.98
N LEU A 143 -13.29 6.44 14.74
CA LEU A 143 -14.47 7.16 14.30
C LEU A 143 -15.55 6.11 14.04
N GLY A 144 -16.34 5.80 15.07
CA GLY A 144 -17.48 4.89 14.93
C GLY A 144 -18.33 5.33 13.75
N ALA A 145 -18.36 4.52 12.69
CA ALA A 145 -19.42 4.67 11.72
C ALA A 145 -20.76 4.50 12.50
N PRO A 146 -21.77 5.35 12.25
CA PRO A 146 -23.05 5.18 12.90
C PRO A 146 -23.56 3.75 12.65
N GLY A 147 -23.68 2.93 13.70
CA GLY A 147 -24.17 1.56 13.62
C GLY A 147 -23.14 0.44 13.63
N THR A 148 -21.84 0.70 13.79
CA THR A 148 -20.89 -0.38 14.09
C THR A 148 -20.86 -0.67 15.58
N PRO A 149 -21.01 -1.96 16.00
CA PRO A 149 -20.84 -2.31 17.41
C PRO A 149 -19.44 -1.89 17.88
N GLU A 150 -19.40 -1.13 18.95
CA GLU A 150 -18.17 -0.93 19.71
C GLU A 150 -17.60 -2.30 20.06
N ASN A 151 -16.29 -2.50 19.78
CA ASN A 151 -15.50 -3.67 20.15
C ASN A 151 -15.54 -4.90 19.24
N VAL A 152 -14.94 -4.79 18.04
CA VAL A 152 -14.41 -5.99 17.37
C VAL A 152 -12.90 -6.18 17.61
N LEU A 153 -12.21 -5.21 18.17
CA LEU A 153 -10.81 -5.34 18.58
C LEU A 153 -10.74 -5.22 20.09
N GLY A 154 -10.59 -6.35 20.77
CA GLY A 154 -10.26 -6.39 22.19
C GLY A 154 -8.99 -5.57 22.51
N PRO A 155 -8.73 -5.29 23.80
CA PRO A 155 -7.63 -4.43 24.22
C PRO A 155 -6.32 -4.89 23.59
N ARG A 156 -5.56 -3.95 22.99
CA ARG A 156 -4.23 -4.22 22.45
C ARG A 156 -3.40 -4.90 23.54
N ARG A 157 -2.99 -6.14 23.29
CA ARG A 157 -1.98 -6.77 24.13
C ARG A 157 -0.74 -5.88 24.09
N GLY A 158 -0.25 -5.57 25.29
CA GLY A 158 0.82 -4.60 25.53
C GLY A 158 2.02 -4.82 24.63
N SER A 159 2.70 -3.72 24.37
CA SER A 159 4.02 -3.64 23.74
C SER A 159 4.93 -4.78 24.20
N LEU A 160 5.47 -5.53 23.24
CA LEU A 160 6.59 -6.42 23.48
C LEU A 160 7.77 -5.58 23.99
N PRO A 161 8.46 -6.00 25.06
CA PRO A 161 9.66 -5.32 25.51
C PRO A 161 10.77 -5.38 24.46
N ALA A 162 11.61 -4.36 24.47
CA ALA A 162 12.73 -4.13 23.56
C ALA A 162 13.77 -5.27 23.58
#